data_e8d83c61e630771fdf7ea622bdfa0472
#
_entry.id   e8d83c61e630771fdf7ea622bdfa0472
#
_cell.length_a   1.000
_cell.length_b   1.000
_cell.length_c   1.000
_cell.angle_alpha   90.00
_cell.angle_beta   90.00
_cell.angle_gamma   90.00
#
_symmetry.space_group_name_H-M   'P 1'
#
loop_
_entity.id
_entity.type
_entity.pdbx_description
1 polymer ?
#
loop_
_entity_poly.entity_id
_entity_poly.type
_entity_poly.pdbx_seq_one_letter_code
_entity_poly.pdbx_strand_id
1 'polypeptide(L)'
;MLGQLLKTAGGRQKLAASLGPSLRRRRDYMSIARKALMVETLPDGALPIYDKEFDTSAMTVGSTPGSSFVEAFVVGEDGGDIVRVTKPKRVTVPTFEIVSNPMIPITQIKERRFDLVARSLNLAKAEVGAQEDGYVFGLFDAVATAANAKSANDPVYNVSIAINAPIDINSMADGFGQVQRHDLSVAFVFFNPRDYTDLLKWTQQNIDRETQRKLLKTGVMGYLWGATLLQSRKVGYGSIYILADAEFLGVIPERIPLTVMSADRPDLRQIGFSIFENLGFLVFNPSGIQALHVNGRYASTANVGEN
;
A
#
# COMPACT_ATOMS: atom_id res chain seq x y z
N MET A 1 -10.31 -44.46 20.22
CA MET A 1 -10.20 -44.46 18.74
C MET A 1 -8.86 -43.88 18.25
N LEU A 2 -8.46 -42.65 18.61
CA LEU A 2 -7.18 -42.02 18.23
C LEU A 2 -5.94 -42.84 18.67
N GLY A 3 -5.96 -43.46 19.86
CA GLY A 3 -4.84 -44.25 20.37
C GLY A 3 -4.58 -45.58 19.61
N GLN A 4 -5.59 -46.13 18.93
CA GLN A 4 -5.41 -47.33 18.09
C GLN A 4 -4.87 -46.98 16.70
N LEU A 5 -5.24 -45.81 16.15
CA LEU A 5 -4.72 -45.30 14.88
C LEU A 5 -3.22 -44.98 14.95
N LEU A 6 -2.75 -44.55 16.12
CA LEU A 6 -1.33 -44.24 16.33
C LEU A 6 -0.43 -45.50 16.45
N LYS A 7 -0.99 -46.66 16.76
CA LYS A 7 -0.23 -47.92 16.96
C LYS A 7 0.12 -48.62 15.65
N THR A 8 -0.57 -48.33 14.54
CA THR A 8 -0.31 -48.95 13.25
C THR A 8 0.33 -48.00 12.26
N ALA A 9 1.28 -48.48 11.44
CA ALA A 9 1.93 -47.62 10.43
C ALA A 9 0.91 -47.03 9.42
N GLY A 10 -0.08 -47.80 8.99
CA GLY A 10 -1.14 -47.33 8.12
C GLY A 10 -2.10 -46.31 8.78
N GLY A 11 -2.35 -46.48 10.09
CA GLY A 11 -3.13 -45.51 10.88
C GLY A 11 -2.42 -44.17 11.02
N ARG A 12 -1.11 -44.16 11.24
CA ARG A 12 -0.28 -42.94 11.30
C ARG A 12 -0.25 -42.20 9.96
N GLN A 13 -0.15 -42.96 8.85
CA GLN A 13 -0.22 -42.37 7.50
C GLN A 13 -1.59 -41.73 7.21
N LYS A 14 -2.69 -42.42 7.58
CA LYS A 14 -4.06 -41.88 7.42
C LYS A 14 -4.27 -40.65 8.28
N LEU A 15 -3.78 -40.62 9.52
CA LEU A 15 -3.84 -39.47 10.40
C LEU A 15 -3.02 -38.30 9.84
N ALA A 16 -1.80 -38.55 9.40
CA ALA A 16 -0.95 -37.53 8.77
C ALA A 16 -1.57 -36.98 7.49
N ALA A 17 -2.25 -37.84 6.73
CA ALA A 17 -2.97 -37.43 5.51
C ALA A 17 -4.21 -36.58 5.77
N SER A 18 -4.94 -36.84 6.86
CA SER A 18 -6.13 -36.06 7.24
C SER A 18 -5.79 -34.72 7.92
N LEU A 19 -4.70 -34.68 8.68
CA LEU A 19 -4.25 -33.48 9.38
C LEU A 19 -3.31 -32.60 8.53
N GLY A 20 -2.59 -33.19 7.59
CA GLY A 20 -1.59 -32.51 6.77
C GLY A 20 -2.10 -31.30 5.98
N PRO A 21 -3.24 -31.38 5.29
CA PRO A 21 -3.72 -30.28 4.46
C PRO A 21 -4.25 -29.08 5.24
N SER A 22 -4.87 -29.31 6.42
CA SER A 22 -5.52 -28.25 7.19
C SER A 22 -4.56 -27.50 8.11
N LEU A 23 -3.59 -28.20 8.71
CA LEU A 23 -2.66 -27.62 9.68
C LEU A 23 -1.50 -26.83 9.06
N ARG A 24 -1.22 -27.03 7.77
CA ARG A 24 -0.07 -26.40 7.09
C ARG A 24 -0.45 -25.32 6.09
N ARG A 25 -1.72 -24.94 5.97
CA ARG A 25 -2.13 -23.83 5.10
C ARG A 25 -1.73 -22.51 5.73
N ARG A 26 -0.69 -21.89 5.19
CA ARG A 26 -0.41 -20.49 5.43
C ARG A 26 -1.46 -19.66 4.68
N ARG A 27 -2.02 -18.66 5.35
CA ARG A 27 -2.90 -17.69 4.68
C ARG A 27 -2.09 -16.97 3.63
N ASP A 28 -2.62 -16.93 2.40
CA ASP A 28 -2.01 -16.21 1.30
C ASP A 28 -2.05 -14.71 1.58
N TYR A 29 -1.04 -13.99 1.12
CA TYR A 29 -1.03 -12.54 1.19
C TYR A 29 -2.09 -12.00 0.24
N MET A 30 -2.81 -10.98 0.67
CA MET A 30 -3.76 -10.24 -0.17
C MET A 30 -3.19 -8.85 -0.37
N SER A 31 -2.89 -8.50 -1.61
CA SER A 31 -2.45 -7.15 -1.98
C SER A 31 -3.58 -6.14 -1.72
N ILE A 32 -3.22 -5.00 -1.16
CA ILE A 32 -4.16 -3.91 -0.84
C ILE A 32 -3.68 -2.55 -1.35
N ALA A 33 -2.42 -2.41 -1.74
CA ALA A 33 -1.85 -1.15 -2.15
C ALA A 33 -2.46 -0.60 -3.45
N ARG A 34 -2.91 -1.48 -4.36
CA ARG A 34 -3.64 -1.07 -5.58
C ARG A 34 -4.91 -0.26 -5.31
N LYS A 35 -5.46 -0.33 -4.09
CA LYS A 35 -6.62 0.50 -3.72
C LYS A 35 -6.24 1.97 -3.49
N ALA A 36 -4.98 2.23 -3.18
CA ALA A 36 -4.48 3.55 -2.84
C ALA A 36 -4.15 4.40 -4.07
N LEU A 37 -3.89 3.78 -5.22
CA LEU A 37 -3.49 4.45 -6.46
C LEU A 37 -4.39 4.02 -7.60
N MET A 38 -4.59 4.89 -8.58
CA MET A 38 -5.37 4.57 -9.76
C MET A 38 -4.55 3.65 -10.69
N VAL A 39 -5.11 2.52 -11.10
CA VAL A 39 -4.47 1.62 -12.05
C VAL A 39 -4.85 2.03 -13.47
N GLU A 40 -3.87 2.27 -14.32
CA GLU A 40 -4.06 2.62 -15.72
C GLU A 40 -3.32 1.63 -16.62
N THR A 41 -4.07 0.95 -17.49
CA THR A 41 -3.48 0.04 -18.47
C THR A 41 -2.95 0.82 -19.66
N LEU A 42 -1.66 0.69 -19.92
CA LEU A 42 -0.99 1.36 -21.04
C LEU A 42 -1.22 0.58 -22.34
N PRO A 43 -1.60 1.24 -23.44
CA PRO A 43 -1.61 0.63 -24.76
C PRO A 43 -0.21 0.17 -25.21
N ASP A 44 -0.17 -0.82 -26.09
CA ASP A 44 1.08 -1.32 -26.66
C ASP A 44 1.90 -0.19 -27.32
N GLY A 45 3.16 -0.08 -26.95
CA GLY A 45 4.07 0.93 -27.45
C GLY A 45 3.91 2.33 -26.83
N ALA A 46 2.91 2.55 -25.98
CA ALA A 46 2.77 3.82 -25.28
C ALA A 46 3.88 4.01 -24.25
N LEU A 47 4.39 5.24 -24.17
CA LEU A 47 5.31 5.63 -23.10
C LEU A 47 4.49 6.07 -21.88
N PRO A 48 4.88 5.68 -20.66
CA PRO A 48 4.24 6.12 -19.42
C PRO A 48 4.67 7.55 -19.11
N ILE A 49 4.12 8.50 -19.87
CA ILE A 49 4.40 9.93 -19.73
C ILE A 49 3.15 10.59 -19.18
N TYR A 50 3.31 11.27 -18.05
CA TYR A 50 2.25 11.97 -17.37
C TYR A 50 2.57 13.45 -17.27
N ASP A 51 1.57 14.27 -17.52
CA ASP A 51 1.69 15.70 -17.30
C ASP A 51 1.27 16.02 -15.85
N LYS A 52 2.22 16.49 -15.06
CA LYS A 52 1.94 16.98 -13.72
C LYS A 52 1.35 18.37 -13.85
N GLU A 53 0.14 18.56 -13.39
CA GLU A 53 -0.63 19.79 -13.55
C GLU A 53 0.08 21.02 -12.95
N PHE A 54 0.85 20.80 -11.86
CA PHE A 54 1.57 21.85 -11.17
C PHE A 54 3.06 21.51 -11.00
N ASP A 55 3.92 22.44 -11.33
CA ASP A 55 5.35 22.34 -11.00
C ASP A 55 5.59 22.89 -9.59
N THR A 56 5.63 21.99 -8.61
CA THR A 56 5.90 22.35 -7.20
C THR A 56 7.31 22.92 -6.98
N SER A 57 8.23 22.74 -7.93
CA SER A 57 9.59 23.30 -7.86
C SER A 57 9.64 24.79 -8.14
N ALA A 58 8.60 25.36 -8.75
CA ALA A 58 8.49 26.78 -9.05
C ALA A 58 7.89 27.62 -7.90
N MET A 59 7.47 26.99 -6.80
CA MET A 59 7.02 27.72 -5.61
C MET A 59 8.20 28.39 -4.94
N THR A 60 8.37 29.68 -5.20
CA THR A 60 9.43 30.50 -4.59
C THR A 60 9.14 30.66 -3.10
N VAL A 61 10.18 30.57 -2.27
CA VAL A 61 10.11 30.94 -0.85
C VAL A 61 9.56 32.36 -0.75
N GLY A 62 8.37 32.52 -0.18
CA GLY A 62 7.68 33.83 -0.09
C GLY A 62 6.29 33.86 -0.74
N SER A 63 5.88 32.80 -1.44
CA SER A 63 4.50 32.67 -1.88
C SER A 63 3.59 32.46 -0.67
N THR A 64 2.50 33.21 -0.59
CA THR A 64 1.52 33.06 0.48
C THR A 64 1.01 31.62 0.50
N PRO A 65 0.93 30.95 1.67
CA PRO A 65 0.34 29.62 1.77
C PRO A 65 -1.06 29.64 1.15
N GLY A 66 -1.32 28.79 0.16
CA GLY A 66 -2.59 28.75 -0.55
C GLY A 66 -2.60 29.48 -1.90
N SER A 67 -1.49 30.09 -2.35
CA SER A 67 -1.45 30.61 -3.73
C SER A 67 -1.45 29.43 -4.71
N SER A 68 -2.55 29.23 -5.42
CA SER A 68 -2.61 28.32 -6.53
C SER A 68 -1.84 28.91 -7.73
N PHE A 69 -1.34 28.05 -8.63
CA PHE A 69 -0.71 28.52 -9.88
C PHE A 69 -1.71 29.25 -10.79
N VAL A 70 -2.99 29.04 -10.56
CA VAL A 70 -4.09 29.75 -11.18
C VAL A 70 -4.74 30.57 -10.09
N GLU A 71 -4.50 31.89 -10.11
CA GLU A 71 -5.08 32.83 -9.16
C GLU A 71 -6.29 33.51 -9.80
N ALA A 72 -7.36 33.65 -9.02
CA ALA A 72 -8.48 34.47 -9.38
C ALA A 72 -8.27 35.89 -8.80
N PHE A 73 -8.43 36.89 -9.66
CA PHE A 73 -8.30 38.29 -9.27
C PHE A 73 -9.64 39.00 -9.40
N VAL A 74 -9.91 39.92 -8.50
CA VAL A 74 -11.00 40.86 -8.66
C VAL A 74 -10.47 42.00 -9.50
N VAL A 75 -10.98 42.14 -10.71
CA VAL A 75 -10.60 43.22 -11.63
C VAL A 75 -11.51 44.40 -11.40
N GLY A 76 -10.93 45.61 -11.23
CA GLY A 76 -11.70 46.85 -11.11
C GLY A 76 -12.41 47.26 -12.43
N GLU A 77 -13.26 48.31 -12.39
CA GLU A 77 -14.02 48.77 -13.53
C GLU A 77 -13.16 49.13 -14.76
N ASP A 78 -11.90 49.47 -14.55
CA ASP A 78 -10.97 49.85 -15.64
C ASP A 78 -10.34 48.65 -16.38
N GLY A 79 -10.69 47.41 -16.00
CA GLY A 79 -10.17 46.20 -16.60
C GLY A 79 -8.63 46.04 -16.41
N GLY A 80 -8.19 44.85 -16.07
CA GLY A 80 -6.77 44.51 -16.03
C GLY A 80 -6.61 43.14 -16.67
N ASP A 81 -5.74 43.01 -17.67
CA ASP A 81 -5.45 41.73 -18.30
C ASP A 81 -4.25 41.09 -17.57
N ILE A 82 -4.54 40.19 -16.63
CA ILE A 82 -3.53 39.46 -15.89
C ILE A 82 -3.45 38.06 -16.52
N VAL A 83 -2.49 37.85 -17.42
CA VAL A 83 -2.24 36.57 -18.05
C VAL A 83 -1.13 35.83 -17.30
N ARG A 84 -1.46 34.70 -16.65
CA ARG A 84 -0.47 33.75 -16.15
C ARG A 84 -0.45 32.50 -17.04
N VAL A 85 0.74 32.10 -17.47
CA VAL A 85 0.93 30.89 -18.25
C VAL A 85 1.33 29.75 -17.32
N THR A 86 0.41 28.80 -17.14
CA THR A 86 0.68 27.55 -16.40
C THR A 86 1.39 26.58 -17.33
N LYS A 87 2.58 26.10 -16.94
CA LYS A 87 3.35 25.10 -17.69
C LYS A 87 3.30 23.77 -16.94
N PRO A 88 2.61 22.76 -17.48
CA PRO A 88 2.66 21.43 -16.88
C PRO A 88 4.04 20.84 -17.00
N LYS A 89 4.48 20.08 -16.01
CA LYS A 89 5.73 19.35 -16.01
C LYS A 89 5.50 17.92 -16.43
N ARG A 90 6.17 17.46 -17.50
CA ARG A 90 6.14 16.07 -17.92
C ARG A 90 7.02 15.21 -17.04
N VAL A 91 6.45 14.08 -16.61
CA VAL A 91 7.14 13.06 -15.82
C VAL A 91 7.04 11.74 -16.55
N THR A 92 8.18 11.12 -16.82
CA THR A 92 8.24 9.76 -17.37
C THR A 92 8.39 8.79 -16.22
N VAL A 93 7.47 7.82 -16.10
CA VAL A 93 7.50 6.80 -15.05
C VAL A 93 8.31 5.61 -15.55
N PRO A 94 9.39 5.20 -14.86
CA PRO A 94 10.06 3.96 -15.20
C PRO A 94 9.17 2.78 -14.88
N THR A 95 8.96 1.88 -15.84
CA THR A 95 8.28 0.60 -15.63
C THR A 95 9.30 -0.50 -15.42
N PHE A 96 8.99 -1.43 -14.54
CA PHE A 96 9.82 -2.58 -14.22
C PHE A 96 8.97 -3.84 -14.10
N GLU A 97 9.60 -4.98 -14.16
CA GLU A 97 8.94 -6.29 -14.14
C GLU A 97 9.11 -6.95 -12.77
N ILE A 98 8.00 -7.42 -12.21
CA ILE A 98 7.99 -8.26 -11.01
C ILE A 98 7.71 -9.69 -11.47
N VAL A 99 8.62 -10.61 -11.17
CA VAL A 99 8.54 -12.01 -11.63
C VAL A 99 8.63 -12.98 -10.48
N SER A 100 7.85 -14.06 -10.55
CA SER A 100 7.96 -15.23 -9.68
C SER A 100 7.90 -16.52 -10.51
N ASN A 101 8.94 -17.35 -10.41
CA ASN A 101 9.09 -18.57 -11.21
C ASN A 101 9.10 -19.82 -10.32
N PRO A 102 7.94 -20.30 -9.83
CA PRO A 102 7.88 -21.56 -9.08
C PRO A 102 8.13 -22.75 -9.98
N MET A 103 9.09 -23.60 -9.59
CA MET A 103 9.43 -24.85 -10.26
C MET A 103 9.17 -26.04 -9.33
N ILE A 104 8.50 -27.09 -9.83
CA ILE A 104 8.08 -28.23 -9.04
C ILE A 104 8.57 -29.51 -9.70
N PRO A 105 9.37 -30.35 -9.01
CA PRO A 105 9.76 -31.64 -9.53
C PRO A 105 8.54 -32.57 -9.74
N ILE A 106 8.48 -33.26 -10.88
CA ILE A 106 7.36 -34.16 -11.23
C ILE A 106 7.17 -35.27 -10.20
N THR A 107 8.26 -35.76 -9.60
CA THR A 107 8.22 -36.75 -8.53
C THR A 107 7.41 -36.29 -7.33
N GLN A 108 7.60 -35.02 -6.91
CA GLN A 108 6.85 -34.46 -5.77
C GLN A 108 5.37 -34.30 -6.06
N ILE A 109 4.98 -34.04 -7.30
CA ILE A 109 3.56 -33.93 -7.70
C ILE A 109 2.85 -35.27 -7.51
N LYS A 110 3.51 -36.37 -7.88
CA LYS A 110 2.95 -37.72 -7.77
C LYS A 110 2.90 -38.23 -6.32
N GLU A 111 3.82 -37.79 -5.47
CA GLU A 111 3.92 -38.25 -4.08
C GLU A 111 2.98 -37.52 -3.12
N ARG A 112 2.50 -36.34 -3.50
CA ARG A 112 1.65 -35.49 -2.63
C ARG A 112 0.17 -35.73 -2.89
N ARG A 113 -0.62 -35.72 -1.80
CA ARG A 113 -2.08 -35.91 -1.84
C ARG A 113 -2.87 -34.62 -2.08
N PHE A 114 -2.22 -33.47 -2.08
CA PHE A 114 -2.84 -32.18 -2.37
C PHE A 114 -2.27 -31.61 -3.66
N ASP A 115 -3.04 -30.76 -4.31
CA ASP A 115 -2.62 -30.09 -5.53
C ASP A 115 -1.48 -29.10 -5.22
N LEU A 116 -0.25 -29.59 -5.35
CA LEU A 116 0.96 -28.81 -5.14
C LEU A 116 1.11 -27.72 -6.20
N VAL A 117 0.64 -27.98 -7.42
CA VAL A 117 0.75 -27.04 -8.54
C VAL A 117 -0.13 -25.83 -8.31
N ALA A 118 -1.42 -26.03 -8.04
CA ALA A 118 -2.34 -24.94 -7.73
C ALA A 118 -1.89 -24.16 -6.49
N ARG A 119 -1.36 -24.84 -5.47
CA ARG A 119 -0.87 -24.18 -4.26
C ARG A 119 0.35 -23.32 -4.52
N SER A 120 1.33 -23.79 -5.28
CA SER A 120 2.53 -23.02 -5.61
C SER A 120 2.20 -21.82 -6.49
N LEU A 121 1.25 -21.98 -7.44
CA LEU A 121 0.75 -20.90 -8.27
C LEU A 121 0.12 -19.77 -7.42
N ASN A 122 -0.76 -20.14 -6.47
CA ASN A 122 -1.40 -19.17 -5.59
C ASN A 122 -0.39 -18.47 -4.66
N LEU A 123 0.59 -19.20 -4.15
CA LEU A 123 1.66 -18.61 -3.34
C LEU A 123 2.53 -17.64 -4.15
N ALA A 124 2.86 -17.98 -5.39
CA ALA A 124 3.64 -17.13 -6.26
C ALA A 124 2.88 -15.84 -6.63
N LYS A 125 1.58 -15.93 -6.95
CA LYS A 125 0.74 -14.74 -7.14
C LYS A 125 0.68 -13.85 -5.90
N ALA A 126 0.53 -14.48 -4.72
CA ALA A 126 0.50 -13.75 -3.46
C ALA A 126 1.86 -13.06 -3.16
N GLU A 127 2.98 -13.66 -3.58
CA GLU A 127 4.31 -13.07 -3.39
C GLU A 127 4.55 -11.91 -4.35
N VAL A 128 4.10 -12.01 -5.62
CA VAL A 128 4.13 -10.88 -6.56
C VAL A 128 3.35 -9.69 -6.00
N GLY A 129 2.10 -9.89 -5.55
CA GLY A 129 1.32 -8.83 -4.92
C GLY A 129 1.93 -8.30 -3.61
N ALA A 130 2.67 -9.13 -2.87
CA ALA A 130 3.39 -8.68 -1.68
C ALA A 130 4.60 -7.81 -2.02
N GLN A 131 5.28 -8.07 -3.13
CA GLN A 131 6.36 -7.21 -3.62
C GLN A 131 5.81 -5.89 -4.15
N GLU A 132 4.74 -5.93 -4.92
CA GLU A 132 4.03 -4.74 -5.38
C GLU A 132 3.66 -3.81 -4.21
N ASP A 133 2.99 -4.35 -3.18
CA ASP A 133 2.65 -3.59 -1.97
C ASP A 133 3.91 -3.02 -1.28
N GLY A 134 5.01 -3.77 -1.28
CA GLY A 134 6.28 -3.31 -0.73
C GLY A 134 6.82 -2.07 -1.45
N TYR A 135 6.74 -2.03 -2.78
CA TYR A 135 7.16 -0.87 -3.57
C TYR A 135 6.25 0.34 -3.36
N VAL A 136 4.93 0.13 -3.30
CA VAL A 136 3.98 1.24 -3.06
C VAL A 136 4.19 1.86 -1.66
N PHE A 137 4.32 1.05 -0.62
CA PHE A 137 4.58 1.58 0.73
C PHE A 137 5.99 2.20 0.84
N GLY A 138 6.98 1.67 0.12
CA GLY A 138 8.29 2.30 -0.01
C GLY A 138 8.22 3.67 -0.69
N LEU A 139 7.36 3.83 -1.69
CA LEU A 139 7.11 5.12 -2.33
C LEU A 139 6.45 6.12 -1.36
N PHE A 140 5.47 5.68 -0.55
CA PHE A 140 4.85 6.54 0.46
C PHE A 140 5.86 6.97 1.53
N ASP A 141 6.74 6.07 1.97
CA ASP A 141 7.81 6.37 2.92
C ASP A 141 8.82 7.38 2.33
N ALA A 142 9.17 7.23 1.05
CA ALA A 142 10.03 8.18 0.35
C ALA A 142 9.41 9.58 0.25
N VAL A 143 8.10 9.67 -0.03
CA VAL A 143 7.37 10.95 -0.04
C VAL A 143 7.35 11.57 1.37
N ALA A 144 7.07 10.78 2.40
CA ALA A 144 7.08 11.23 3.79
C ALA A 144 8.48 11.71 4.23
N THR A 145 9.54 10.99 3.84
CA THR A 145 10.93 11.38 4.11
C THR A 145 11.28 12.69 3.40
N ALA A 146 10.88 12.86 2.14
CA ALA A 146 11.08 14.11 1.41
C ALA A 146 10.31 15.27 2.06
N ALA A 147 9.11 15.01 2.56
CA ALA A 147 8.29 15.98 3.28
C ALA A 147 8.94 16.45 4.59
N ASN A 148 9.60 15.56 5.33
CA ASN A 148 10.28 15.88 6.58
C ASN A 148 11.45 16.86 6.41
N ALA A 149 12.01 16.98 5.21
CA ALA A 149 13.03 17.96 4.88
C ALA A 149 12.44 19.36 4.60
N LYS A 150 11.12 19.51 4.58
CA LYS A 150 10.40 20.74 4.29
C LYS A 150 9.92 21.43 5.57
N SER A 151 9.44 22.66 5.42
CA SER A 151 8.80 23.38 6.52
C SER A 151 7.45 22.74 6.86
N ALA A 152 7.05 22.80 8.13
CA ALA A 152 5.72 22.36 8.58
C ALA A 152 4.56 23.10 7.88
N ASN A 153 4.82 24.30 7.36
CA ASN A 153 3.86 25.11 6.62
C ASN A 153 4.07 25.04 5.10
N ASP A 154 4.81 24.03 4.62
CA ASP A 154 4.99 23.84 3.18
C ASP A 154 3.60 23.64 2.52
N PRO A 155 3.29 24.38 1.44
CA PRO A 155 1.97 24.31 0.82
C PRO A 155 1.74 23.01 0.04
N VAL A 156 2.77 22.20 -0.18
CA VAL A 156 2.71 21.00 -1.03
C VAL A 156 2.90 19.72 -0.23
N TYR A 157 3.73 19.76 0.81
CA TYR A 157 4.10 18.56 1.55
C TYR A 157 3.49 18.56 2.96
N ASN A 158 3.01 17.39 3.37
CA ASN A 158 2.61 17.16 4.74
C ASN A 158 3.78 16.56 5.52
N VAL A 159 4.35 17.34 6.44
CA VAL A 159 5.41 16.85 7.33
C VAL A 159 4.86 15.74 8.21
N SER A 160 5.62 14.67 8.40
CA SER A 160 5.21 13.54 9.23
C SER A 160 4.97 13.97 10.67
N ILE A 161 3.91 13.46 11.27
CA ILE A 161 3.57 13.71 12.66
C ILE A 161 4.14 12.59 13.51
N ALA A 162 4.98 12.94 14.49
CA ALA A 162 5.44 12.02 15.50
C ALA A 162 4.38 11.88 16.61
N ILE A 163 3.95 10.67 16.87
CA ILE A 163 2.94 10.37 17.89
C ILE A 163 3.51 9.45 18.97
N ASN A 164 2.94 9.52 20.17
CA ASN A 164 3.31 8.63 21.25
C ASN A 164 2.44 7.37 21.24
N ALA A 165 3.00 6.24 21.65
CA ALA A 165 2.22 5.02 21.84
C ALA A 165 1.48 5.07 23.20
N PRO A 166 0.22 4.59 23.28
CA PRO A 166 -0.60 4.05 22.19
C PRO A 166 -1.15 5.14 21.26
N ILE A 167 -1.53 4.74 20.04
CA ILE A 167 -2.13 5.65 19.05
C ILE A 167 -3.43 6.21 19.63
N ASP A 168 -3.52 7.53 19.70
CA ASP A 168 -4.69 8.24 20.20
C ASP A 168 -5.54 8.84 19.07
N ILE A 169 -6.78 9.21 19.41
CA ILE A 169 -7.73 9.76 18.44
C ILE A 169 -7.33 11.16 17.98
N ASN A 170 -6.68 11.95 18.86
CA ASN A 170 -6.28 13.31 18.53
C ASN A 170 -5.21 13.32 17.46
N SER A 171 -4.17 12.50 17.61
CA SER A 171 -3.11 12.37 16.61
C SER A 171 -3.66 11.88 15.25
N MET A 172 -4.66 11.01 15.28
CA MET A 172 -5.35 10.61 14.04
C MET A 172 -6.14 11.76 13.43
N ALA A 173 -6.84 12.56 14.23
CA ALA A 173 -7.59 13.73 13.76
C ALA A 173 -6.65 14.79 13.16
N ASP A 174 -5.50 15.04 13.81
CA ASP A 174 -4.48 15.95 13.28
C ASP A 174 -3.96 15.45 11.91
N GLY A 175 -3.72 14.14 11.77
CA GLY A 175 -3.32 13.55 10.49
C GLY A 175 -4.38 13.71 9.38
N PHE A 176 -5.65 13.53 9.70
CA PHE A 176 -6.75 13.79 8.77
C PHE A 176 -6.81 15.27 8.38
N GLY A 177 -6.66 16.18 9.35
CA GLY A 177 -6.65 17.61 9.13
C GLY A 177 -5.52 18.06 8.18
N GLN A 178 -4.36 17.40 8.22
CA GLN A 178 -3.26 17.70 7.30
C GLN A 178 -3.58 17.37 5.83
N VAL A 179 -4.31 16.31 5.56
CA VAL A 179 -4.77 16.01 4.20
C VAL A 179 -5.91 16.93 3.78
N GLN A 180 -6.87 17.16 4.69
CA GLN A 180 -8.05 17.98 4.41
C GLN A 180 -7.72 19.46 4.21
N ARG A 181 -6.61 19.98 4.76
CA ARG A 181 -6.18 21.36 4.52
C ARG A 181 -5.90 21.67 3.04
N HIS A 182 -5.75 20.65 2.23
CA HIS A 182 -5.52 20.74 0.78
C HIS A 182 -6.80 20.49 -0.03
N ASP A 183 -7.96 20.58 0.60
CA ASP A 183 -9.28 20.30 0.00
C ASP A 183 -9.42 18.86 -0.53
N LEU A 184 -8.65 17.92 0.06
CA LEU A 184 -8.67 16.51 -0.30
C LEU A 184 -9.46 15.71 0.73
N SER A 185 -10.30 14.76 0.26
CA SER A 185 -10.97 13.79 1.12
C SER A 185 -10.03 12.64 1.46
N VAL A 186 -10.07 12.16 2.71
CA VAL A 186 -9.32 10.98 3.12
C VAL A 186 -10.13 9.72 2.77
N ALA A 187 -9.55 8.85 1.93
CA ALA A 187 -10.19 7.60 1.52
C ALA A 187 -9.68 6.37 2.26
N PHE A 188 -8.37 6.31 2.50
CA PHE A 188 -7.73 5.13 3.06
C PHE A 188 -6.78 5.47 4.19
N VAL A 189 -6.71 4.57 5.18
CA VAL A 189 -5.69 4.59 6.23
C VAL A 189 -5.05 3.22 6.32
N PHE A 190 -3.73 3.16 6.15
CA PHE A 190 -2.96 1.92 6.20
C PHE A 190 -2.19 1.80 7.49
N PHE A 191 -2.30 0.62 8.12
CA PHE A 191 -1.66 0.28 9.38
C PHE A 191 -0.86 -1.01 9.27
N ASN A 192 0.19 -1.09 10.08
CA ASN A 192 0.72 -2.39 10.44
C ASN A 192 -0.28 -3.12 11.36
N PRO A 193 -0.50 -4.45 11.22
CA PRO A 193 -1.39 -5.20 12.10
C PRO A 193 -1.06 -5.08 13.59
N ARG A 194 0.21 -4.82 13.95
CA ARG A 194 0.63 -4.60 15.34
C ARG A 194 0.16 -3.24 15.87
N ASP A 195 0.24 -2.20 15.04
CA ASP A 195 -0.20 -0.85 15.41
C ASP A 195 -1.72 -0.75 15.48
N TYR A 196 -2.40 -1.50 14.62
CA TYR A 196 -3.86 -1.59 14.65
C TYR A 196 -4.40 -2.08 16.00
N THR A 197 -3.63 -2.84 16.77
CA THR A 197 -4.07 -3.28 18.11
C THR A 197 -4.33 -2.12 19.08
N ASP A 198 -3.73 -0.94 18.85
CA ASP A 198 -3.99 0.23 19.70
C ASP A 198 -5.39 0.79 19.47
N LEU A 199 -5.93 0.71 18.24
CA LEU A 199 -7.30 1.11 17.94
C LEU A 199 -8.31 0.21 18.69
N LEU A 200 -7.96 -1.07 18.90
CA LEU A 200 -8.81 -1.99 19.66
C LEU A 200 -8.93 -1.61 21.14
N LYS A 201 -8.01 -0.80 21.65
CA LYS A 201 -8.00 -0.30 23.04
C LYS A 201 -8.84 0.97 23.22
N TRP A 202 -9.30 1.58 22.13
CA TRP A 202 -10.11 2.79 22.21
C TRP A 202 -11.42 2.53 22.98
N THR A 203 -11.77 3.46 23.84
CA THR A 203 -12.93 3.38 24.73
C THR A 203 -14.14 4.11 24.15
N GLN A 204 -15.27 4.06 24.85
CA GLN A 204 -16.50 4.80 24.50
C GLN A 204 -16.32 6.32 24.48
N GLN A 205 -15.30 6.85 25.13
CA GLN A 205 -14.97 8.28 25.08
C GLN A 205 -14.38 8.69 23.72
N ASN A 206 -13.79 7.73 23.01
CA ASN A 206 -13.07 7.96 21.76
C ASN A 206 -13.89 7.62 20.51
N ILE A 207 -14.80 6.65 20.63
CA ILE A 207 -15.63 6.16 19.53
C ILE A 207 -17.07 5.97 19.97
N ASP A 208 -18.00 6.05 19.01
CA ASP A 208 -19.43 5.84 19.30
C ASP A 208 -19.71 4.42 19.79
N ARG A 209 -20.84 4.29 20.52
CA ARG A 209 -21.22 3.04 21.17
C ARG A 209 -21.47 1.89 20.19
N GLU A 210 -21.93 2.21 18.98
CA GLU A 210 -22.23 1.21 17.97
C GLU A 210 -20.95 0.66 17.33
N THR A 211 -20.02 1.54 17.00
CA THR A 211 -18.68 1.17 16.48
C THR A 211 -17.91 0.36 17.52
N GLN A 212 -17.96 0.75 18.80
CA GLN A 212 -17.34 -0.01 19.86
C GLN A 212 -17.95 -1.42 20.00
N ARG A 213 -19.29 -1.56 19.90
CA ARG A 213 -19.93 -2.88 19.89
C ARG A 213 -19.49 -3.75 18.72
N LYS A 214 -19.37 -3.18 17.53
CA LYS A 214 -18.84 -3.90 16.36
C LYS A 214 -17.39 -4.31 16.58
N LEU A 215 -16.57 -3.40 17.09
CA LEU A 215 -15.18 -3.66 17.42
C LEU A 215 -15.02 -4.80 18.42
N LEU A 216 -15.77 -4.79 19.51
CA LEU A 216 -15.75 -5.85 20.53
C LEU A 216 -16.25 -7.21 20.01
N LYS A 217 -17.22 -7.22 19.08
CA LYS A 217 -17.76 -8.46 18.50
C LYS A 217 -16.85 -9.04 17.41
N THR A 218 -16.32 -8.21 16.53
CA THR A 218 -15.64 -8.64 15.30
C THR A 218 -14.13 -8.41 15.36
N GLY A 219 -13.65 -7.56 16.26
CA GLY A 219 -12.25 -7.13 16.29
C GLY A 219 -11.83 -6.30 15.07
N VAL A 220 -12.79 -5.84 14.27
CA VAL A 220 -12.53 -5.09 13.03
C VAL A 220 -13.25 -3.75 13.07
N MET A 221 -12.47 -2.69 13.01
CA MET A 221 -12.94 -1.34 12.70
C MET A 221 -12.70 -1.12 11.20
N GLY A 222 -13.77 -1.11 10.41
CA GLY A 222 -13.67 -1.00 8.95
C GLY A 222 -13.51 0.44 8.46
N TYR A 223 -14.08 1.40 9.19
CA TYR A 223 -14.14 2.80 8.81
C TYR A 223 -13.85 3.71 10.00
N LEU A 224 -13.18 4.82 9.73
CA LEU A 224 -12.97 5.92 10.66
C LEU A 224 -13.17 7.23 9.91
N TRP A 225 -14.14 8.04 10.35
CA TRP A 225 -14.49 9.34 9.73
C TRP A 225 -14.65 9.30 8.21
N GLY A 226 -15.26 8.21 7.69
CA GLY A 226 -15.46 8.01 6.25
C GLY A 226 -14.32 7.30 5.54
N ALA A 227 -13.12 7.26 6.10
CA ALA A 227 -11.98 6.56 5.53
C ALA A 227 -11.98 5.06 5.85
N THR A 228 -11.57 4.24 4.88
CA THR A 228 -11.43 2.80 5.04
C THR A 228 -10.11 2.45 5.72
N LEU A 229 -10.17 1.70 6.82
CA LEU A 229 -8.99 1.22 7.54
C LEU A 229 -8.51 -0.11 6.96
N LEU A 230 -7.26 -0.15 6.49
CA LEU A 230 -6.65 -1.32 5.88
C LEU A 230 -5.37 -1.72 6.63
N GLN A 231 -5.17 -3.04 6.77
CA GLN A 231 -4.02 -3.60 7.45
C GLN A 231 -3.12 -4.33 6.48
N SER A 232 -1.83 -3.99 6.45
CA SER A 232 -0.83 -4.74 5.70
C SER A 232 0.42 -4.99 6.53
N ARG A 233 0.99 -6.20 6.40
CA ARG A 233 2.29 -6.54 6.99
C ARG A 233 3.46 -5.85 6.29
N LYS A 234 3.23 -5.28 5.10
CA LYS A 234 4.23 -4.54 4.33
C LYS A 234 4.34 -3.08 4.76
N VAL A 235 3.34 -2.57 5.47
CA VAL A 235 3.47 -1.28 6.18
C VAL A 235 4.47 -1.44 7.32
N GLY A 236 5.43 -0.53 7.43
CA GLY A 236 6.42 -0.52 8.48
C GLY A 236 5.77 -0.48 9.88
N TYR A 237 6.37 -1.18 10.86
CA TYR A 237 5.89 -1.10 12.23
C TYR A 237 6.12 0.30 12.80
N GLY A 238 5.08 0.89 13.33
CA GLY A 238 5.09 2.28 13.79
C GLY A 238 4.86 3.32 12.71
N SER A 239 4.55 2.91 11.46
CA SER A 239 4.16 3.83 10.38
C SER A 239 2.67 3.69 10.07
N ILE A 240 1.98 4.81 9.95
CA ILE A 240 0.59 4.90 9.54
C ILE A 240 0.52 5.86 8.37
N TYR A 241 -0.13 5.46 7.29
CA TYR A 241 -0.33 6.31 6.12
C TYR A 241 -1.80 6.66 5.98
N ILE A 242 -2.11 7.96 6.02
CA ILE A 242 -3.43 8.53 5.76
C ILE A 242 -3.39 9.07 4.34
N LEU A 243 -4.26 8.57 3.46
CA LEU A 243 -4.20 8.82 2.04
C LEU A 243 -5.50 9.40 1.52
N ALA A 244 -5.37 10.35 0.61
CA ALA A 244 -6.48 10.87 -0.17
C ALA A 244 -7.03 9.82 -1.15
N ASP A 245 -8.10 10.16 -1.86
CA ASP A 245 -8.66 9.33 -2.91
C ASP A 245 -7.61 9.02 -3.99
N ALA A 246 -7.67 7.79 -4.53
CA ALA A 246 -6.70 7.29 -5.50
C ALA A 246 -6.60 8.17 -6.76
N GLU A 247 -7.70 8.78 -7.18
CA GLU A 247 -7.78 9.67 -8.33
C GLU A 247 -6.89 10.91 -8.19
N PHE A 248 -6.80 11.45 -6.96
CA PHE A 248 -6.01 12.65 -6.68
C PHE A 248 -4.60 12.33 -6.17
N LEU A 249 -4.31 11.07 -5.85
CA LEU A 249 -3.04 10.70 -5.22
C LEU A 249 -1.97 10.34 -6.25
N GLY A 250 -2.27 9.41 -7.15
CA GLY A 250 -1.27 8.92 -8.09
C GLY A 250 -1.76 7.78 -8.97
N VAL A 251 -0.84 7.25 -9.79
CA VAL A 251 -1.16 6.23 -10.79
C VAL A 251 -0.17 5.08 -10.77
N ILE A 252 -0.69 3.90 -11.12
CA ILE A 252 0.08 2.69 -11.42
C ILE A 252 -0.07 2.44 -12.93
N PRO A 253 0.87 2.90 -13.77
CA PRO A 253 0.88 2.52 -15.19
C PRO A 253 1.22 1.03 -15.30
N GLU A 254 0.27 0.26 -15.79
CA GLU A 254 0.38 -1.19 -16.00
C GLU A 254 0.56 -1.48 -17.49
N ARG A 255 1.74 -1.93 -17.89
CA ARG A 255 2.01 -2.32 -19.28
C ARG A 255 1.61 -3.75 -19.56
N ILE A 256 1.91 -4.65 -18.63
CA ILE A 256 1.54 -6.05 -18.70
C ILE A 256 0.86 -6.39 -17.38
N PRO A 257 -0.45 -6.73 -17.40
CA PRO A 257 -1.16 -7.16 -16.20
C PRO A 257 -0.61 -8.49 -15.71
N LEU A 258 -0.94 -8.86 -14.47
CA LEU A 258 -0.49 -10.10 -13.88
C LEU A 258 -0.79 -11.29 -14.78
N THR A 259 0.23 -11.80 -15.45
CA THR A 259 0.16 -12.84 -16.47
C THR A 259 0.84 -14.10 -15.97
N VAL A 260 0.29 -15.26 -16.34
CA VAL A 260 0.84 -16.58 -15.99
C VAL A 260 1.16 -17.32 -17.27
N MET A 261 2.41 -17.75 -17.42
CA MET A 261 2.88 -18.57 -18.52
C MET A 261 3.42 -19.90 -18.01
N SER A 262 3.29 -20.97 -18.80
CA SER A 262 3.99 -22.24 -18.54
C SER A 262 5.48 -22.07 -18.80
N ALA A 263 6.31 -22.55 -17.89
CA ALA A 263 7.77 -22.49 -17.96
C ALA A 263 8.38 -23.86 -17.63
N ASP A 264 7.86 -24.92 -18.27
CA ASP A 264 8.30 -26.29 -18.01
C ASP A 264 9.75 -26.51 -18.41
N ARG A 265 10.47 -27.26 -17.58
CA ARG A 265 11.85 -27.72 -17.85
C ARG A 265 11.90 -29.23 -17.93
N PRO A 266 11.66 -29.81 -19.10
CA PRO A 266 11.62 -31.25 -19.27
C PRO A 266 13.00 -31.91 -19.06
N ASP A 267 14.08 -31.21 -19.34
CA ASP A 267 15.47 -31.59 -19.05
C ASP A 267 15.71 -31.91 -17.57
N LEU A 268 15.14 -31.10 -16.69
CA LEU A 268 15.20 -31.24 -15.23
C LEU A 268 14.01 -31.99 -14.63
N ARG A 269 13.08 -32.48 -15.46
CA ARG A 269 11.82 -33.12 -15.03
C ARG A 269 11.04 -32.25 -14.05
N GLN A 270 10.91 -30.95 -14.36
CA GLN A 270 10.21 -29.97 -13.56
C GLN A 270 9.07 -29.36 -14.37
N ILE A 271 7.93 -29.17 -13.69
CA ILE A 271 6.81 -28.36 -14.19
C ILE A 271 6.93 -27.01 -13.52
N GLY A 272 6.91 -25.94 -14.32
CA GLY A 272 7.07 -24.60 -13.85
C GLY A 272 6.05 -23.63 -14.41
N PHE A 273 5.93 -22.50 -13.72
CA PHE A 273 5.15 -21.37 -14.17
C PHE A 273 5.99 -20.11 -14.03
N SER A 274 5.86 -19.20 -14.98
CA SER A 274 6.34 -17.82 -14.86
C SER A 274 5.15 -16.93 -14.64
N ILE A 275 5.14 -16.25 -13.51
CA ILE A 275 4.11 -15.28 -13.12
C ILE A 275 4.79 -13.94 -13.10
N PHE A 276 4.32 -13.03 -13.92
CA PHE A 276 4.96 -11.73 -14.05
C PHE A 276 3.94 -10.63 -14.35
N GLU A 277 4.30 -9.41 -13.99
CA GLU A 277 3.61 -8.18 -14.31
C GLU A 277 4.63 -7.09 -14.62
N ASN A 278 4.29 -6.13 -15.48
CA ASN A 278 5.13 -4.99 -15.78
C ASN A 278 4.34 -3.72 -15.48
N LEU A 279 4.82 -2.97 -14.51
CA LEU A 279 4.14 -1.79 -13.98
C LEU A 279 5.14 -0.74 -13.48
N GLY A 280 4.64 0.45 -13.20
CA GLY A 280 5.39 1.52 -12.55
C GLY A 280 4.57 2.15 -11.44
N PHE A 281 5.15 3.08 -10.70
CA PHE A 281 4.44 3.78 -9.63
C PHE A 281 4.76 5.26 -9.68
N LEU A 282 3.73 6.09 -9.56
CA LEU A 282 3.88 7.54 -9.51
C LEU A 282 2.90 8.14 -8.53
N VAL A 283 3.38 9.01 -7.65
CA VAL A 283 2.57 9.91 -6.83
C VAL A 283 2.58 11.28 -7.50
N PHE A 284 1.41 11.75 -7.94
CA PHE A 284 1.24 13.08 -8.51
C PHE A 284 1.23 14.14 -7.42
N ASN A 285 0.43 13.87 -6.38
CA ASN A 285 0.13 14.84 -5.35
C ASN A 285 0.63 14.38 -3.98
N PRO A 286 1.80 14.85 -3.55
CA PRO A 286 2.32 14.54 -2.22
C PRO A 286 1.47 15.11 -1.09
N SER A 287 0.63 16.15 -1.34
CA SER A 287 -0.30 16.70 -0.35
C SER A 287 -1.38 15.71 0.08
N GLY A 288 -1.67 14.71 -0.77
CA GLY A 288 -2.62 13.63 -0.46
C GLY A 288 -2.07 12.55 0.47
N ILE A 289 -0.82 12.65 0.91
CA ILE A 289 -0.18 11.67 1.80
C ILE A 289 0.17 12.34 3.12
N GLN A 290 -0.32 11.78 4.22
CA GLN A 290 0.12 12.10 5.56
C GLN A 290 0.68 10.85 6.24
N ALA A 291 1.92 10.91 6.68
CA ALA A 291 2.53 9.86 7.49
C ALA A 291 2.48 10.21 8.98
N LEU A 292 2.13 9.23 9.80
CA LEU A 292 2.26 9.30 11.25
C LEU A 292 3.31 8.28 11.69
N HIS A 293 4.24 8.67 12.53
CA HIS A 293 5.29 7.83 13.06
C HIS A 293 5.17 7.66 14.56
N VAL A 294 4.98 6.42 15.00
CA VAL A 294 4.84 6.11 16.43
C VAL A 294 6.21 6.05 17.07
N ASN A 295 6.48 6.98 18.02
CA ASN A 295 7.73 7.04 18.75
C ASN A 295 8.07 5.70 19.42
N GLY A 296 9.33 5.27 19.29
CA GLY A 296 9.81 4.00 19.81
C GLY A 296 9.42 2.75 19.02
N ARG A 297 8.59 2.89 17.96
CA ARG A 297 8.20 1.79 17.05
C ARG A 297 8.72 1.99 15.64
N TYR A 298 8.71 3.22 15.17
CA TYR A 298 9.18 3.56 13.83
C TYR A 298 10.71 3.45 13.77
N ALA A 299 11.21 2.63 12.86
CA ALA A 299 12.61 2.60 12.47
C ALA A 299 12.70 3.20 11.06
N SER A 300 13.34 4.36 10.93
CA SER A 300 13.59 4.93 9.60
C SER A 300 14.39 3.96 8.75
N THR A 301 13.95 3.70 7.53
CA THR A 301 14.67 2.87 6.56
C THR A 301 16.02 3.45 6.16
N ALA A 302 16.28 4.73 6.47
CA ALA A 302 17.57 5.37 6.27
C ALA A 302 18.73 4.74 7.06
N ASN A 303 18.44 3.96 8.10
CA ASN A 303 19.45 3.31 8.95
C ASN A 303 19.65 1.80 8.66
N VAL A 304 19.05 1.24 7.62
CA VAL A 304 19.18 -0.20 7.29
C VAL A 304 20.38 -0.50 6.38
N GLY A 305 21.15 0.50 6.01
CA GLY A 305 22.31 0.38 5.13
C GLY A 305 23.69 0.28 5.80
N GLU A 306 23.76 0.30 7.13
CA GLU A 306 25.04 0.19 7.87
C GLU A 306 24.96 -0.91 8.95
N ASN A 307 24.98 -2.18 8.53
CA ASN A 307 25.45 -3.32 9.34
C ASN A 307 25.85 -4.49 8.43
#